data_2519a29323cbc34565ad9f5a5fd9904f
#
_entry.id   2519a29323cbc34565ad9f5a5fd9904f
#
_cell.length_a   1.000
_cell.length_b   1.000
_cell.length_c   1.000
_cell.angle_alpha   90.00
_cell.angle_beta   90.00
_cell.angle_gamma   90.00
#
_symmetry.space_group_name_H-M   'P 1'
#
loop_
_entity.id
_entity.type
_entity.pdbx_description
1 polymer ?
#
loop_
_entity_poly.entity_id
_entity_poly.type
_entity_poly.pdbx_seq_one_letter_code
_entity_poly.pdbx_strand_id
1 'polypeptide(L)'
;MKGTSNNRKYLIWFWSLFTLPFVLIIALFILISMEKLGPMPTFEELENPENSLAAEVYSDDGVLLGKYYAEKENLTWTEYKDISPDVIKALIATEDIRYYRHSGIDIRGLGRAVVRTVLLGQNTGGGSTITQQLAKLLYPRDTARTSAIVRKLKLGITKFKEWQTAVKLEKSYTK
;
A
#
# COMPACT_ATOMS: atom_id res chain seq x y z
N MET A 1 -0.72 -44.27 -35.76
CA MET A 1 -0.69 -42.83 -35.47
C MET A 1 -1.57 -42.49 -34.26
N LYS A 2 -1.08 -42.64 -33.00
CA LYS A 2 -1.84 -42.39 -31.74
C LYS A 2 -1.18 -41.35 -30.83
N GLY A 3 -0.26 -40.52 -31.35
CA GLY A 3 0.57 -39.65 -30.51
C GLY A 3 0.04 -38.21 -30.28
N THR A 4 -0.90 -37.71 -31.07
CA THR A 4 -1.27 -36.28 -31.07
C THR A 4 -2.31 -35.90 -30.01
N SER A 5 -3.13 -36.85 -29.54
CA SER A 5 -4.18 -36.57 -28.54
C SER A 5 -3.62 -36.33 -27.12
N ASN A 6 -2.51 -36.97 -26.76
CA ASN A 6 -1.93 -36.87 -25.44
C ASN A 6 -1.21 -35.52 -25.25
N ASN A 7 -0.49 -35.05 -26.27
CA ASN A 7 0.23 -33.76 -26.22
C ASN A 7 -0.73 -32.57 -26.07
N ARG A 8 -1.92 -32.63 -26.66
CA ARG A 8 -2.94 -31.58 -26.54
C ARG A 8 -3.46 -31.46 -25.11
N LYS A 9 -3.65 -32.56 -24.39
CA LYS A 9 -4.05 -32.55 -22.98
C LYS A 9 -2.98 -31.91 -22.10
N TYR A 10 -1.72 -32.28 -22.27
CA TYR A 10 -0.62 -31.68 -21.51
C TYR A 10 -0.47 -30.19 -21.81
N LEU A 11 -0.66 -29.76 -23.05
CA LEU A 11 -0.64 -28.35 -23.45
C LEU A 11 -1.77 -27.55 -22.75
N ILE A 12 -2.98 -28.11 -22.72
CA ILE A 12 -4.13 -27.50 -22.04
C ILE A 12 -3.85 -27.39 -20.54
N TRP A 13 -3.36 -28.47 -19.92
CA TRP A 13 -3.00 -28.46 -18.49
C TRP A 13 -1.92 -27.43 -18.18
N PHE A 14 -0.89 -27.36 -19.00
CA PHE A 14 0.19 -26.37 -18.86
C PHE A 14 -0.35 -24.93 -18.92
N TRP A 15 -1.11 -24.61 -19.93
CA TRP A 15 -1.69 -23.27 -20.08
C TRP A 15 -2.72 -22.96 -18.99
N SER A 16 -3.54 -23.91 -18.57
CA SER A 16 -4.48 -23.72 -17.46
C SER A 16 -3.75 -23.44 -16.15
N LEU A 17 -2.70 -24.19 -15.84
CA LEU A 17 -1.88 -23.98 -14.64
C LEU A 17 -1.14 -22.63 -14.70
N PHE A 18 -0.67 -22.24 -15.86
CA PHE A 18 0.02 -20.97 -16.07
C PHE A 18 -0.93 -19.77 -15.97
N THR A 19 -2.13 -19.85 -16.53
CA THR A 19 -3.10 -18.74 -16.53
C THR A 19 -3.86 -18.60 -15.22
N LEU A 20 -4.05 -19.69 -14.47
CA LEU A 20 -4.83 -19.72 -13.22
C LEU A 20 -4.39 -18.64 -12.21
N PRO A 21 -3.11 -18.43 -11.91
CA PRO A 21 -2.69 -17.38 -10.98
C PRO A 21 -3.11 -15.97 -11.43
N PHE A 22 -3.04 -15.68 -12.72
CA PHE A 22 -3.43 -14.37 -13.26
C PHE A 22 -4.94 -14.16 -13.15
N VAL A 23 -5.74 -15.20 -13.45
CA VAL A 23 -7.19 -15.15 -13.28
C VAL A 23 -7.57 -14.94 -11.82
N LEU A 24 -6.90 -15.63 -10.89
CA LEU A 24 -7.14 -15.45 -9.45
C LEU A 24 -6.78 -14.03 -8.97
N ILE A 25 -5.68 -13.45 -9.46
CA ILE A 25 -5.30 -12.08 -9.14
C ILE A 25 -6.35 -11.10 -9.67
N ILE A 26 -6.78 -11.25 -10.92
CA ILE A 26 -7.82 -10.39 -11.51
C ILE A 26 -9.14 -10.52 -10.74
N ALA A 27 -9.57 -11.74 -10.42
CA ALA A 27 -10.75 -11.98 -9.62
C ALA A 27 -10.66 -11.32 -8.23
N LEU A 28 -9.49 -11.41 -7.59
CA LEU A 28 -9.25 -10.75 -6.31
C LEU A 28 -9.40 -9.23 -6.43
N PHE A 29 -8.82 -8.60 -7.48
CA PHE A 29 -8.98 -7.17 -7.72
C PHE A 29 -10.44 -6.77 -7.93
N ILE A 30 -11.21 -7.57 -8.68
CA ILE A 30 -12.64 -7.35 -8.90
C ILE A 30 -13.41 -7.45 -7.58
N LEU A 31 -13.17 -8.47 -6.77
CA LEU A 31 -13.82 -8.67 -5.46
C LEU A 31 -13.53 -7.51 -4.49
N ILE A 32 -12.29 -7.00 -4.49
CA ILE A 32 -11.93 -5.83 -3.68
C ILE A 32 -12.63 -4.58 -4.22
N SER A 33 -12.63 -4.36 -5.54
CA SER A 33 -13.29 -3.21 -6.17
C SER A 33 -14.82 -3.20 -5.96
N MET A 34 -15.41 -4.38 -5.82
CA MET A 34 -16.83 -4.54 -5.47
C MET A 34 -17.10 -4.48 -3.95
N GLU A 35 -16.09 -4.18 -3.14
CA GLU A 35 -16.14 -4.12 -1.67
C GLU A 35 -16.59 -5.42 -0.98
N LYS A 36 -16.57 -6.56 -1.68
CA LYS A 36 -16.93 -7.87 -1.13
C LYS A 36 -15.95 -8.37 -0.05
N LEU A 37 -14.74 -7.85 -0.05
CA LEU A 37 -13.69 -8.16 0.94
C LEU A 37 -13.51 -7.05 1.98
N GLY A 38 -14.58 -6.30 2.23
CA GLY A 38 -14.65 -5.18 3.16
C GLY A 38 -14.56 -3.81 2.46
N PRO A 39 -14.99 -2.75 3.14
CA PRO A 39 -15.11 -1.42 2.54
C PRO A 39 -13.77 -0.90 2.03
N MET A 40 -13.82 -0.05 1.02
CA MET A 40 -12.71 0.77 0.57
C MET A 40 -12.87 2.18 1.13
N PRO A 41 -11.78 2.89 1.43
CA PRO A 41 -11.88 4.26 1.93
C PRO A 41 -12.55 5.16 0.89
N THR A 42 -13.47 6.00 1.37
CA THR A 42 -14.09 7.05 0.57
C THR A 42 -13.09 8.19 0.31
N PHE A 43 -13.37 9.08 -0.64
CA PHE A 43 -12.53 10.26 -0.82
C PHE A 43 -12.59 11.19 0.38
N GLU A 44 -13.75 11.33 1.00
CA GLU A 44 -13.95 12.17 2.18
C GLU A 44 -13.09 11.68 3.38
N GLU A 45 -13.02 10.37 3.62
CA GLU A 45 -12.13 9.78 4.63
C GLU A 45 -10.64 9.95 4.29
N LEU A 46 -10.29 9.97 2.99
CA LEU A 46 -8.91 10.17 2.56
C LEU A 46 -8.48 11.64 2.65
N GLU A 47 -9.42 12.58 2.45
CA GLU A 47 -9.17 14.03 2.56
C GLU A 47 -9.14 14.52 4.01
N ASN A 48 -9.95 13.92 4.86
CA ASN A 48 -10.07 14.28 6.27
C ASN A 48 -9.73 13.09 7.18
N PRO A 49 -8.47 12.62 7.20
CA PRO A 49 -8.08 11.53 8.06
C PRO A 49 -8.23 11.93 9.53
N GLU A 50 -8.86 11.08 10.32
CA GLU A 50 -8.89 11.24 11.78
C GLU A 50 -7.49 10.98 12.34
N ASN A 51 -6.69 12.04 12.44
CA ASN A 51 -5.38 11.98 13.07
C ASN A 51 -5.51 12.31 14.56
N SER A 52 -4.99 11.46 15.40
CA SER A 52 -4.83 11.74 16.84
C SER A 52 -3.72 12.77 17.02
N LEU A 53 -4.08 14.06 16.94
CA LEU A 53 -3.15 15.14 17.24
C LEU A 53 -2.85 15.16 18.75
N ALA A 54 -1.67 15.66 19.09
CA ALA A 54 -1.31 15.89 20.49
C ALA A 54 -2.25 16.93 21.12
N ALA A 55 -2.79 16.64 22.30
CA ALA A 55 -3.47 17.62 23.11
C ALA A 55 -2.44 18.57 23.75
N GLU A 56 -2.58 19.86 23.50
CA GLU A 56 -1.70 20.86 24.10
C GLU A 56 -2.31 21.39 25.40
N VAL A 57 -1.51 21.45 26.44
CA VAL A 57 -1.90 21.94 27.76
C VAL A 57 -1.28 23.31 27.99
N TYR A 58 -2.11 24.29 28.21
CA TYR A 58 -1.69 25.66 28.46
C TYR A 58 -1.99 26.08 29.90
N SER A 59 -1.18 26.98 30.45
CA SER A 59 -1.50 27.69 31.68
C SER A 59 -2.55 28.76 31.41
N ASP A 60 -3.13 29.35 32.45
CA ASP A 60 -4.14 30.39 32.38
C ASP A 60 -3.64 31.66 31.66
N ASP A 61 -2.33 31.92 31.72
CA ASP A 61 -1.64 32.99 30.99
C ASP A 61 -1.23 32.63 29.55
N GLY A 62 -1.66 31.48 29.04
CA GLY A 62 -1.45 31.04 27.65
C GLY A 62 -0.06 30.46 27.36
N VAL A 63 0.73 30.15 28.38
CA VAL A 63 2.03 29.50 28.20
C VAL A 63 1.85 28.00 28.03
N LEU A 64 2.43 27.43 26.95
CA LEU A 64 2.40 25.98 26.70
C LEU A 64 3.15 25.24 27.80
N LEU A 65 2.43 24.48 28.63
CA LEU A 65 2.98 23.68 29.73
C LEU A 65 3.48 22.32 29.22
N GLY A 66 2.85 21.78 28.18
CA GLY A 66 3.26 20.49 27.62
C GLY A 66 2.30 19.98 26.56
N LYS A 67 2.69 18.86 25.94
CA LYS A 67 1.86 18.15 24.95
C LYS A 67 1.57 16.74 25.44
N TYR A 68 0.32 16.34 25.40
CA TYR A 68 -0.13 14.99 25.75
C TYR A 68 -0.44 14.22 24.46
N TYR A 69 0.23 13.09 24.29
CA TYR A 69 0.09 12.24 23.12
C TYR A 69 -0.74 11.01 23.47
N ALA A 70 -1.81 10.75 22.69
CA ALA A 70 -2.65 9.57 22.87
C ALA A 70 -1.97 8.28 22.40
N GLU A 71 -1.05 8.39 21.43
CA GLU A 71 -0.26 7.29 20.88
C GLU A 71 1.23 7.65 20.85
N LYS A 72 2.07 6.67 20.53
CA LYS A 72 3.55 6.81 20.53
C LYS A 72 4.10 7.81 19.51
N GLU A 73 3.26 8.41 18.68
CA GLU A 73 3.65 9.25 17.57
C GLU A 73 3.46 10.73 17.94
N ASN A 74 4.57 11.44 17.94
CA ASN A 74 4.68 12.87 18.20
C ASN A 74 4.34 13.66 16.93
N LEU A 75 3.06 13.70 16.55
CA LEU A 75 2.63 14.38 15.33
C LEU A 75 2.30 15.85 15.63
N THR A 76 2.92 16.75 14.89
CA THR A 76 2.59 18.18 14.86
C THR A 76 2.13 18.53 13.46
N TRP A 77 1.02 19.24 13.35
CA TRP A 77 0.55 19.73 12.07
C TRP A 77 1.53 20.75 11.49
N THR A 78 1.85 20.60 10.22
CA THR A 78 2.70 21.54 9.47
C THR A 78 2.08 21.76 8.10
N GLU A 79 1.92 23.03 7.69
CA GLU A 79 1.43 23.33 6.36
C GLU A 79 2.49 23.00 5.31
N TYR A 80 2.04 22.58 4.12
CA TYR A 80 2.94 22.22 3.03
C TYR A 80 3.95 23.30 2.67
N LYS A 81 3.53 24.58 2.72
CA LYS A 81 4.38 25.75 2.45
C LYS A 81 5.57 25.90 3.42
N ASP A 82 5.42 25.36 4.64
CA ASP A 82 6.43 25.43 5.70
C ASP A 82 7.41 24.25 5.67
N ILE A 83 7.16 23.28 4.78
CA ILE A 83 8.05 22.12 4.58
C ILE A 83 9.17 22.52 3.61
N SER A 84 10.42 22.32 4.02
CA SER A 84 11.56 22.57 3.15
C SER A 84 11.49 21.73 1.87
N PRO A 85 11.69 22.32 0.67
CA PRO A 85 11.78 21.56 -0.58
C PRO A 85 12.82 20.45 -0.57
N ASP A 86 13.86 20.56 0.24
CA ASP A 86 14.89 19.54 0.36
C ASP A 86 14.42 18.31 1.12
N VAL A 87 13.48 18.46 2.06
CA VAL A 87 12.81 17.31 2.72
C VAL A 87 12.04 16.51 1.68
N ILE A 88 11.29 17.19 0.80
CA ILE A 88 10.51 16.55 -0.27
C ILE A 88 11.44 15.81 -1.23
N LYS A 89 12.53 16.44 -1.67
CA LYS A 89 13.53 15.81 -2.54
C LYS A 89 14.18 14.60 -1.87
N ALA A 90 14.55 14.72 -0.60
CA ALA A 90 15.14 13.63 0.17
C ALA A 90 14.18 12.45 0.31
N LEU A 91 12.91 12.71 0.62
CA LEU A 91 11.87 11.68 0.70
C LEU A 91 11.72 10.94 -0.63
N ILE A 92 11.60 11.66 -1.74
CA ILE A 92 11.48 11.06 -3.08
C ILE A 92 12.74 10.26 -3.43
N ALA A 93 13.92 10.79 -3.15
CA ALA A 93 15.19 10.12 -3.47
C ALA A 93 15.39 8.81 -2.67
N THR A 94 14.92 8.77 -1.42
CA THR A 94 15.11 7.62 -0.52
C THR A 94 14.02 6.57 -0.68
N GLU A 95 12.76 7.00 -0.76
CA GLU A 95 11.61 6.09 -0.74
C GLU A 95 11.13 5.69 -2.13
N ASP A 96 11.16 6.63 -3.08
CA ASP A 96 10.54 6.41 -4.39
C ASP A 96 11.17 7.28 -5.50
N ILE A 97 12.39 6.95 -5.89
CA ILE A 97 13.16 7.70 -6.90
C ILE A 97 12.44 7.85 -8.26
N ARG A 98 11.42 7.02 -8.51
CA ARG A 98 10.60 7.07 -9.72
C ARG A 98 9.19 7.63 -9.48
N TYR A 99 8.97 8.32 -8.36
CA TYR A 99 7.67 8.86 -7.96
C TYR A 99 6.89 9.51 -9.11
N TYR A 100 7.52 10.35 -9.89
CA TYR A 100 6.90 11.05 -11.03
C TYR A 100 6.73 10.19 -12.30
N ARG A 101 7.13 8.91 -12.28
CA ARG A 101 7.15 8.04 -13.47
C ARG A 101 6.14 6.88 -13.43
N HIS A 102 5.34 6.79 -12.41
CA HIS A 102 4.30 5.76 -12.24
C HIS A 102 3.02 6.37 -11.68
N SER A 103 1.92 5.63 -11.70
CA SER A 103 0.60 6.05 -11.20
C SER A 103 0.21 5.22 -9.97
N GLY A 104 0.91 5.41 -8.85
CA GLY A 104 0.66 4.76 -7.57
C GLY A 104 1.34 3.40 -7.40
N ILE A 105 1.68 2.68 -8.49
CA ILE A 105 2.39 1.41 -8.43
C ILE A 105 3.62 1.47 -9.33
N ASP A 106 4.80 1.27 -8.76
CA ASP A 106 6.04 1.14 -9.50
C ASP A 106 6.29 -0.33 -9.88
N ILE A 107 5.82 -0.74 -11.06
CA ILE A 107 5.97 -2.12 -11.55
C ILE A 107 7.45 -2.54 -11.64
N ARG A 108 8.36 -1.63 -12.02
CA ARG A 108 9.79 -1.93 -12.11
C ARG A 108 10.42 -2.13 -10.73
N GLY A 109 10.04 -1.29 -9.76
CA GLY A 109 10.47 -1.44 -8.35
C GLY A 109 9.95 -2.73 -7.74
N LEU A 110 8.67 -3.04 -7.96
CA LEU A 110 8.05 -4.27 -7.51
C LEU A 110 8.75 -5.50 -8.11
N GLY A 111 8.96 -5.53 -9.43
CA GLY A 111 9.67 -6.62 -10.12
C GLY A 111 11.08 -6.82 -9.55
N ARG A 112 11.83 -5.74 -9.34
CA ARG A 112 13.15 -5.79 -8.71
C ARG A 112 13.09 -6.36 -7.28
N ALA A 113 12.12 -5.93 -6.48
CA ALA A 113 11.95 -6.42 -5.11
C ALA A 113 11.61 -7.91 -5.09
N VAL A 114 10.71 -8.37 -5.97
CA VAL A 114 10.37 -9.79 -6.12
C VAL A 114 11.59 -10.62 -6.52
N VAL A 115 12.33 -10.20 -7.53
CA VAL A 115 13.55 -10.90 -7.98
C VAL A 115 14.56 -11.01 -6.83
N ARG A 116 14.84 -9.92 -6.12
CA ARG A 116 15.79 -9.94 -5.01
C ARG A 116 15.33 -10.84 -3.86
N THR A 117 14.05 -10.77 -3.51
CA THR A 117 13.50 -11.57 -2.40
C THR A 117 13.41 -13.04 -2.74
N VAL A 118 12.91 -13.39 -3.94
CA VAL A 118 12.66 -14.80 -4.33
C VAL A 118 13.91 -15.48 -4.83
N LEU A 119 14.72 -14.82 -5.67
CA LEU A 119 15.91 -15.43 -6.28
C LEU A 119 17.17 -15.28 -5.45
N LEU A 120 17.32 -14.18 -4.73
CA LEU A 120 18.55 -13.89 -3.98
C LEU A 120 18.39 -14.09 -2.47
N GLY A 121 17.17 -14.42 -1.98
CA GLY A 121 16.89 -14.58 -0.56
C GLY A 121 17.11 -13.31 0.29
N GLN A 122 17.29 -12.16 -0.38
CA GLN A 122 17.56 -10.89 0.29
C GLN A 122 16.24 -10.23 0.65
N ASN A 123 15.99 -10.05 1.94
CA ASN A 123 14.82 -9.31 2.43
C ASN A 123 15.05 -7.79 2.24
N THR A 124 15.20 -7.38 0.98
CA THR A 124 15.38 -5.97 0.62
C THR A 124 14.00 -5.33 0.50
N GLY A 125 13.57 -4.61 1.54
CA GLY A 125 12.44 -3.70 1.44
C GLY A 125 12.59 -2.75 0.24
N GLY A 126 11.59 -1.91 -0.06
CA GLY A 126 11.69 -0.86 -1.08
C GLY A 126 10.97 -1.15 -2.40
N GLY A 127 9.93 -1.98 -2.36
CA GLY A 127 9.01 -2.14 -3.49
C GLY A 127 7.70 -1.33 -3.35
N SER A 128 7.50 -0.63 -2.23
CA SER A 128 6.31 0.21 -2.02
C SER A 128 6.60 1.65 -2.43
N THR A 129 5.64 2.29 -3.09
CA THR A 129 5.70 3.70 -3.48
C THR A 129 5.29 4.62 -2.31
N ILE A 130 5.63 5.91 -2.38
CA ILE A 130 5.18 6.92 -1.41
C ILE A 130 3.66 6.91 -1.31
N THR A 131 2.94 6.86 -2.43
CA THR A 131 1.48 6.84 -2.46
C THR A 131 0.89 5.58 -1.81
N GLN A 132 1.56 4.42 -1.92
CA GLN A 132 1.16 3.21 -1.20
C GLN A 132 1.42 3.31 0.31
N GLN A 133 2.49 4.01 0.72
CA GLN A 133 2.77 4.28 2.12
C GLN A 133 1.71 5.23 2.69
N LEU A 134 1.35 6.28 1.96
CA LEU A 134 0.24 7.17 2.32
C LEU A 134 -1.07 6.40 2.45
N ALA A 135 -1.44 5.58 1.46
CA ALA A 135 -2.64 4.75 1.50
C ALA A 135 -2.68 3.83 2.74
N LYS A 136 -1.52 3.30 3.15
CA LYS A 136 -1.40 2.47 4.36
C LYS A 136 -1.60 3.28 5.65
N LEU A 137 -1.16 4.53 5.69
CA LEU A 137 -1.36 5.42 6.85
C LEU A 137 -2.82 5.85 6.97
N LEU A 138 -3.42 6.22 5.86
CA LEU A 138 -4.83 6.63 5.80
C LEU A 138 -5.80 5.45 6.05
N TYR A 139 -5.36 4.22 5.78
CA TYR A 139 -6.16 3.02 5.97
C TYR A 139 -5.34 1.98 6.75
N PRO A 140 -5.30 2.08 8.08
CA PRO A 140 -4.48 1.22 8.91
C PRO A 140 -4.89 -0.25 8.80
N ARG A 141 -3.92 -1.14 8.91
CA ARG A 141 -4.14 -2.59 8.84
C ARG A 141 -4.84 -3.09 10.10
N ASP A 142 -5.87 -3.93 9.90
CA ASP A 142 -6.44 -4.71 10.99
C ASP A 142 -5.37 -5.67 11.57
N THR A 143 -4.94 -5.39 12.78
CA THR A 143 -3.94 -6.18 13.52
C THR A 143 -4.58 -7.19 14.49
N ALA A 144 -5.89 -7.45 14.37
CA ALA A 144 -6.59 -8.38 15.26
C ALA A 144 -5.86 -9.72 15.41
N ARG A 145 -5.85 -10.24 16.62
CA ARG A 145 -5.21 -11.52 16.96
C ARG A 145 -5.95 -12.68 16.26
N THR A 146 -5.39 -13.14 15.16
CA THR A 146 -5.91 -14.25 14.36
C THR A 146 -4.81 -15.28 14.11
N SER A 147 -5.18 -16.48 13.63
CA SER A 147 -4.20 -17.51 13.26
C SER A 147 -3.19 -17.00 12.22
N ALA A 148 -1.98 -17.57 12.21
CA ALA A 148 -0.90 -17.14 11.31
C ALA A 148 -1.30 -17.20 9.82
N ILE A 149 -2.10 -18.18 9.42
CA ILE A 149 -2.56 -18.35 8.03
C ILE A 149 -3.56 -17.23 7.68
N VAL A 150 -4.56 -16.99 8.54
CA VAL A 150 -5.58 -15.94 8.32
C VAL A 150 -4.91 -14.57 8.31
N ARG A 151 -3.92 -14.35 9.18
CA ARG A 151 -3.13 -13.10 9.19
C ARG A 151 -2.38 -12.87 7.88
N LYS A 152 -1.70 -13.90 7.34
CA LYS A 152 -1.00 -13.78 6.04
C LYS A 152 -1.98 -13.49 4.90
N LEU A 153 -3.15 -14.13 4.89
CA LEU A 153 -4.18 -13.91 3.88
C LEU A 153 -4.74 -12.48 3.98
N LYS A 154 -5.10 -12.02 5.19
CA LYS A 154 -5.55 -10.64 5.44
C LYS A 154 -4.49 -9.62 5.00
N LEU A 155 -3.22 -9.82 5.32
CA LEU A 155 -2.13 -8.94 4.88
C LEU A 155 -2.01 -8.87 3.35
N GLY A 156 -2.22 -9.98 2.66
CA GLY A 156 -2.27 -10.00 1.19
C GLY A 156 -3.42 -9.15 0.65
N ILE A 157 -4.64 -9.37 1.13
CA ILE A 157 -5.84 -8.59 0.74
C ILE A 157 -5.63 -7.10 1.03
N THR A 158 -5.12 -6.76 2.21
CA THR A 158 -4.84 -5.37 2.59
C THR A 158 -3.82 -4.74 1.64
N LYS A 159 -2.79 -5.49 1.23
CA LYS A 159 -1.80 -4.98 0.26
C LYS A 159 -2.41 -4.66 -1.09
N PHE A 160 -3.34 -5.48 -1.57
CA PHE A 160 -4.08 -5.17 -2.81
C PHE A 160 -5.01 -3.96 -2.65
N LYS A 161 -5.65 -3.78 -1.48
CA LYS A 161 -6.43 -2.57 -1.17
C LYS A 161 -5.53 -1.32 -1.17
N GLU A 162 -4.36 -1.37 -0.53
CA GLU A 162 -3.37 -0.29 -0.57
C GLU A 162 -3.01 0.09 -2.03
N TRP A 163 -2.82 -0.88 -2.90
CA TRP A 163 -2.53 -0.63 -4.32
C TRP A 163 -3.68 0.06 -5.05
N GLN A 164 -4.91 -0.40 -4.84
CA GLN A 164 -6.09 0.23 -5.44
C GLN A 164 -6.30 1.65 -4.91
N THR A 165 -6.14 1.87 -3.60
CA THR A 165 -6.23 3.20 -2.99
C THR A 165 -5.14 4.12 -3.52
N ALA A 166 -3.90 3.64 -3.65
CA ALA A 166 -2.80 4.42 -4.23
C ALA A 166 -3.09 4.85 -5.67
N VAL A 167 -3.62 3.95 -6.51
CA VAL A 167 -4.01 4.29 -7.89
C VAL A 167 -5.18 5.27 -7.91
N LYS A 168 -6.15 5.12 -6.99
CA LYS A 168 -7.28 6.05 -6.84
C LYS A 168 -6.80 7.45 -6.48
N LEU A 169 -5.89 7.58 -5.49
CA LEU A 169 -5.28 8.85 -5.10
C LEU A 169 -4.57 9.53 -6.28
N GLU A 170 -3.71 8.82 -6.98
CA GLU A 170 -2.95 9.35 -8.12
C GLU A 170 -3.79 9.74 -9.34
N LYS A 171 -5.01 9.21 -9.44
CA LYS A 171 -5.97 9.65 -10.47
C LYS A 171 -6.72 10.91 -10.08
N SER A 172 -6.85 11.19 -8.80
CA SER A 172 -7.67 12.28 -8.28
C SER A 172 -6.84 13.50 -7.90
N TYR A 173 -5.59 13.32 -7.53
CA TYR A 173 -4.68 14.39 -7.09
C TYR A 173 -3.45 14.46 -7.99
N THR A 174 -2.94 15.68 -8.16
CA THR A 174 -1.65 15.94 -8.84
C THR A 174 -0.48 15.63 -7.90
N LYS A 175 0.64 15.24 -8.48
CA LYS A 175 1.90 15.01 -7.76
C LYS A 175 2.63 16.29 -7.42
#